data_71f21bba0fe266ad3977d36837687f37
#
_entry.id   71f21bba0fe266ad3977d36837687f37
#
_cell.length_a   1.000
_cell.length_b   1.000
_cell.length_c   1.000
_cell.angle_alpha   90.00
_cell.angle_beta   90.00
_cell.angle_gamma   90.00
#
_symmetry.space_group_name_H-M   'P 1'
#
loop_
_entity.id
_entity.type
_entity.pdbx_description
1 polymer ?
#
loop_
_entity_poly.entity_id
_entity_poly.type
_entity_poly.pdbx_seq_one_letter_code
_entity_poly.pdbx_strand_id
1 'polypeptide(L)'
;MKVTALAPAMGAEITGLDLAKGDFKSGLIDDIRAVWLEHHLLVVRDQNLSPQRQLELARAIGEPDIYPFLEGLDGLPEITSVLKREDETVNFGGVWHTDTIYQERPPMATMLQAVEL
;
A
#
# COMPACT_ATOMS: atom_id res chain seq x y z
N MET A 1 -14.15 -12.36 -1.12
CA MET A 1 -13.29 -11.66 -0.14
C MET A 1 -13.65 -12.14 1.26
N LYS A 2 -12.67 -12.59 2.05
CA LYS A 2 -12.83 -12.97 3.47
C LYS A 2 -11.89 -12.07 4.28
N VAL A 3 -12.39 -11.55 5.39
CA VAL A 3 -11.65 -10.67 6.31
C VAL A 3 -11.39 -11.40 7.61
N THR A 4 -10.17 -11.31 8.12
CA THR A 4 -9.77 -11.91 9.41
C THR A 4 -8.94 -10.88 10.18
N ALA A 5 -9.39 -10.49 11.37
CA ALA A 5 -8.64 -9.58 12.23
C ALA A 5 -7.26 -10.18 12.60
N LEU A 6 -6.21 -9.39 12.51
CA LEU A 6 -4.84 -9.80 12.88
C LEU A 6 -4.55 -9.54 14.36
N ALA A 7 -5.14 -8.49 14.90
CA ALA A 7 -5.02 -8.14 16.31
C ALA A 7 -6.31 -7.45 16.80
N PRO A 8 -6.56 -7.42 18.14
CA PRO A 8 -7.76 -6.80 18.67
C PRO A 8 -7.89 -5.30 18.42
N ALA A 9 -6.76 -4.59 18.34
CA ALA A 9 -6.74 -3.13 18.23
C ALA A 9 -6.75 -2.64 16.79
N MET A 10 -6.05 -3.32 15.88
CA MET A 10 -5.96 -2.93 14.47
C MET A 10 -5.36 -4.06 13.61
N GLY A 11 -5.58 -3.96 12.32
CA GLY A 11 -5.05 -4.87 11.32
C GLY A 11 -6.03 -5.98 10.95
N ALA A 12 -6.24 -6.15 9.66
CA ALA A 12 -6.98 -7.25 9.09
C ALA A 12 -6.27 -7.84 7.88
N GLU A 13 -6.38 -9.15 7.73
CA GLU A 13 -5.98 -9.88 6.54
C GLU A 13 -7.18 -10.09 5.63
N ILE A 14 -7.01 -9.77 4.35
CA ILE A 14 -7.98 -10.05 3.30
C ILE A 14 -7.48 -11.23 2.48
N THR A 15 -8.30 -12.27 2.36
CA THR A 15 -8.05 -13.45 1.53
C THR A 15 -9.15 -13.66 0.50
N GLY A 16 -8.85 -14.45 -0.56
CA GLY A 16 -9.79 -14.71 -1.65
C GLY A 16 -9.99 -13.49 -2.56
N LEU A 17 -8.98 -12.64 -2.67
CA LEU A 17 -8.94 -11.47 -3.53
C LEU A 17 -7.69 -11.52 -4.40
N ASP A 18 -7.85 -11.26 -5.69
CA ASP A 18 -6.75 -11.08 -6.66
C ASP A 18 -6.84 -9.65 -7.21
N LEU A 19 -6.01 -8.76 -6.67
CA LEU A 19 -5.98 -7.35 -7.05
C LEU A 19 -5.37 -7.14 -8.45
N ALA A 20 -4.59 -8.11 -8.94
CA ALA A 20 -4.04 -8.02 -10.30
C ALA A 20 -5.14 -8.13 -11.36
N LYS A 21 -6.23 -8.85 -11.06
CA LYS A 21 -7.36 -9.10 -11.97
C LYS A 21 -8.66 -8.40 -11.55
N GLY A 22 -8.73 -7.88 -10.34
CA GLY A 22 -9.94 -7.25 -9.79
C GLY A 22 -10.43 -6.07 -10.64
N ASP A 23 -11.74 -5.92 -10.75
CA ASP A 23 -12.34 -4.71 -11.32
C ASP A 23 -12.53 -3.66 -10.22
N PHE A 24 -11.71 -2.62 -10.26
CA PHE A 24 -11.75 -1.54 -9.27
C PHE A 24 -13.00 -0.63 -9.40
N LYS A 25 -13.84 -0.86 -10.40
CA LYS A 25 -15.09 -0.10 -10.60
C LYS A 25 -16.33 -0.81 -10.04
N SER A 26 -16.21 -2.06 -9.61
CA SER A 26 -17.34 -2.94 -9.27
C SER A 26 -17.77 -2.93 -7.80
N GLY A 27 -17.53 -1.84 -7.05
CA GLY A 27 -17.81 -1.78 -5.61
C GLY A 27 -16.71 -2.41 -4.73
N LEU A 28 -15.73 -3.10 -5.34
CA LEU A 28 -14.61 -3.70 -4.62
C LEU A 28 -13.81 -2.67 -3.78
N ILE A 29 -13.63 -1.47 -4.30
CA ILE A 29 -12.92 -0.41 -3.60
C ILE A 29 -13.70 0.08 -2.38
N ASP A 30 -15.01 0.16 -2.48
CA ASP A 30 -15.86 0.54 -1.35
C ASP A 30 -15.79 -0.51 -0.24
N ASP A 31 -15.81 -1.80 -0.60
CA ASP A 31 -15.65 -2.90 0.35
C ASP A 31 -14.27 -2.87 1.03
N ILE A 32 -13.19 -2.71 0.25
CA ILE A 32 -11.82 -2.58 0.79
C ILE A 32 -11.73 -1.37 1.73
N ARG A 33 -12.31 -0.24 1.32
CA ARG A 33 -12.30 0.99 2.12
C ARG A 33 -13.06 0.84 3.43
N ALA A 34 -14.20 0.17 3.42
CA ALA A 34 -14.98 -0.11 4.64
C ALA A 34 -14.16 -0.94 5.63
N VAL A 35 -13.53 -2.01 5.17
CA VAL A 35 -12.65 -2.86 6.01
C VAL A 35 -11.44 -2.07 6.51
N TRP A 36 -10.84 -1.24 5.66
CA TRP A 36 -9.70 -0.42 6.05
C TRP A 36 -10.07 0.60 7.13
N LEU A 37 -11.19 1.28 7.00
CA LEU A 37 -11.65 2.24 8.01
C LEU A 37 -11.99 1.57 9.36
N GLU A 38 -12.41 0.32 9.35
CA GLU A 38 -12.66 -0.45 10.56
C GLU A 38 -11.36 -0.93 11.23
N HIS A 39 -10.40 -1.40 10.43
CA HIS A 39 -9.20 -2.08 10.94
C HIS A 39 -7.90 -1.27 10.82
N HIS A 40 -7.90 -0.11 10.14
CA HIS A 40 -6.80 0.84 9.97
C HIS A 40 -5.58 0.33 9.17
N LEU A 41 -5.31 -0.97 9.18
CA LEU A 41 -4.24 -1.64 8.43
C LEU A 41 -4.83 -2.86 7.70
N LEU A 42 -4.50 -3.01 6.43
CA LEU A 42 -4.88 -4.19 5.65
C LEU A 42 -3.66 -4.93 5.12
N VAL A 43 -3.70 -6.24 5.20
CA VAL A 43 -2.75 -7.14 4.56
C VAL A 43 -3.49 -7.98 3.54
N VAL A 44 -3.07 -7.91 2.29
CA VAL A 44 -3.61 -8.75 1.20
C VAL A 44 -2.45 -9.59 0.67
N ARG A 45 -2.45 -10.88 1.04
CA ARG A 45 -1.33 -11.77 0.70
C ARG A 45 -1.40 -12.25 -0.75
N ASP A 46 -0.26 -12.77 -1.21
CA ASP A 46 -0.12 -13.45 -2.51
C ASP A 46 -0.52 -12.57 -3.71
N GLN A 47 -0.24 -11.27 -3.59
CA GLN A 47 -0.48 -10.32 -4.65
C GLN A 47 0.79 -10.10 -5.48
N ASN A 48 0.64 -10.09 -6.79
CA ASN A 48 1.72 -9.77 -7.72
C ASN A 48 1.24 -8.67 -8.68
N LEU A 49 1.28 -7.44 -8.19
CA LEU A 49 0.87 -6.27 -8.97
C LEU A 49 2.06 -5.74 -9.78
N SER A 50 1.84 -5.45 -11.05
CA SER A 50 2.76 -4.56 -11.76
C SER A 50 2.71 -3.15 -11.14
N PRO A 51 3.77 -2.33 -11.28
CA PRO A 51 3.74 -0.95 -10.82
C PRO A 51 2.55 -0.15 -11.37
N GLN A 52 2.20 -0.36 -12.63
CA GLN A 52 1.04 0.27 -13.26
C GLN A 52 -0.26 -0.15 -12.56
N ARG A 53 -0.39 -1.44 -12.24
CA ARG A 53 -1.57 -1.96 -11.57
C ARG A 53 -1.69 -1.48 -10.13
N GLN A 54 -0.57 -1.35 -9.43
CA GLN A 54 -0.51 -0.76 -8.09
C GLN A 54 -0.96 0.71 -8.14
N LEU A 55 -0.52 1.48 -9.13
CA LEU A 55 -0.95 2.86 -9.33
C LEU A 55 -2.45 2.98 -9.66
N GLU A 56 -2.99 2.06 -10.48
CA GLU A 56 -4.44 2.01 -10.76
C GLU A 56 -5.25 1.76 -9.47
N LEU A 57 -4.80 0.85 -8.63
CA LEU A 57 -5.42 0.60 -7.32
C LEU A 57 -5.33 1.85 -6.43
N ALA A 58 -4.17 2.48 -6.34
CA ALA A 58 -3.98 3.70 -5.57
C ALA A 58 -4.94 4.82 -6.04
N ARG A 59 -5.06 5.03 -7.36
CA ARG A 59 -5.99 6.00 -7.97
C ARG A 59 -7.46 5.67 -7.74
N ALA A 60 -7.81 4.40 -7.61
CA ALA A 60 -9.17 3.99 -7.28
C ALA A 60 -9.53 4.29 -5.81
N ILE A 61 -8.54 4.24 -4.90
CA ILE A 61 -8.71 4.56 -3.47
C ILE A 61 -8.67 6.06 -3.23
N GLY A 62 -7.77 6.79 -3.89
CA GLY A 62 -7.60 8.23 -3.70
C GLY A 62 -6.65 8.85 -4.73
N GLU A 63 -6.19 10.06 -4.48
CA GLU A 63 -5.21 10.76 -5.32
C GLU A 63 -3.80 10.39 -4.84
N PRO A 64 -2.98 9.70 -5.68
CA PRO A 64 -1.61 9.37 -5.31
C PRO A 64 -0.75 10.63 -5.16
N ASP A 65 0.13 10.62 -4.19
CA ASP A 65 1.13 11.66 -3.95
C ASP A 65 2.50 11.22 -4.51
N ILE A 66 3.37 12.19 -4.78
CA ILE A 66 4.77 11.96 -5.13
C ILE A 66 5.61 12.15 -3.88
N TYR A 67 6.28 11.09 -3.45
CA TYR A 67 7.12 11.14 -2.26
C TYR A 67 8.35 12.04 -2.47
N PRO A 68 8.54 13.11 -1.66
CA PRO A 68 9.50 14.16 -1.98
C PRO A 68 10.97 13.77 -1.75
N PHE A 69 11.25 12.65 -1.07
CA PHE A 69 12.61 12.28 -0.65
C PHE A 69 13.20 11.09 -1.41
N LEU A 70 12.45 10.46 -2.29
CA LEU A 70 12.92 9.38 -3.14
C LEU A 70 12.47 9.61 -4.57
N GLU A 71 13.32 9.22 -5.52
CA GLU A 71 12.97 9.23 -6.92
C GLU A 71 11.98 8.11 -7.23
N GLY A 72 10.91 8.46 -7.96
CA GLY A 72 9.94 7.48 -8.44
C GLY A 72 10.49 6.64 -9.59
N LEU A 73 9.75 5.60 -9.95
CA LEU A 73 10.07 4.79 -11.13
C LEU A 73 9.93 5.62 -12.41
N ASP A 74 10.72 5.27 -13.43
CA ASP A 74 10.62 5.91 -14.75
C ASP A 74 9.19 5.81 -15.31
N GLY A 75 8.62 6.96 -15.66
CA GLY A 75 7.23 7.07 -16.12
C GLY A 75 6.13 6.86 -15.04
N LEU A 76 6.50 6.59 -13.78
CA LEU A 76 5.58 6.37 -12.66
C LEU A 76 6.11 7.06 -11.39
N PRO A 77 6.14 8.40 -11.36
CA PRO A 77 6.77 9.14 -10.26
C PRO A 77 6.10 8.93 -8.90
N GLU A 78 4.86 8.46 -8.86
CA GLU A 78 4.11 8.14 -7.63
C GLU A 78 4.53 6.81 -6.99
N ILE A 79 5.28 5.97 -7.72
CA ILE A 79 5.77 4.67 -7.23
C ILE A 79 7.26 4.77 -6.95
N THR A 80 7.65 4.55 -5.72
CA THR A 80 9.06 4.48 -5.32
C THR A 80 9.49 3.05 -5.01
N SER A 81 10.71 2.71 -5.39
CA SER A 81 11.32 1.42 -5.04
C SER A 81 12.17 1.60 -3.78
N VAL A 82 11.91 0.77 -2.78
CA VAL A 82 12.75 0.67 -1.59
C VAL A 82 13.52 -0.64 -1.68
N LEU A 83 14.81 -0.54 -1.93
CA LEU A 83 15.71 -1.68 -2.04
C LEU A 83 16.63 -1.73 -0.82
N LYS A 84 16.74 -2.91 -0.21
CA LYS A 84 17.77 -3.22 0.76
C LYS A 84 18.67 -4.32 0.20
N ARG A 85 19.97 -4.07 0.10
CA ARG A 85 20.95 -5.05 -0.33
C ARG A 85 21.40 -5.91 0.85
N GLU A 86 21.91 -7.10 0.56
CA GLU A 86 22.38 -8.06 1.59
C GLU A 86 23.48 -7.49 2.50
N ASP A 87 24.33 -6.61 1.97
CA ASP A 87 25.43 -5.96 2.69
C ASP A 87 25.01 -4.71 3.50
N GLU A 88 23.79 -4.24 3.35
CA GLU A 88 23.30 -3.07 4.06
C GLU A 88 22.81 -3.43 5.47
N THR A 89 23.30 -2.70 6.46
CA THR A 89 22.96 -2.89 7.87
C THR A 89 21.81 -2.01 8.36
N VAL A 90 21.46 -0.98 7.59
CA VAL A 90 20.40 -0.02 7.94
C VAL A 90 19.20 -0.27 7.06
N ASN A 91 18.03 -0.38 7.67
CA ASN A 91 16.76 -0.49 6.94
C ASN A 91 16.17 0.91 6.71
N PHE A 92 15.67 1.16 5.49
CA PHE A 92 14.83 2.32 5.26
C PHE A 92 13.58 2.23 6.15
N GLY A 93 13.31 3.29 6.91
CA GLY A 93 12.17 3.27 7.84
C GLY A 93 12.33 2.33 9.05
N GLY A 94 13.54 1.82 9.33
CA GLY A 94 13.77 0.84 10.39
C GLY A 94 13.73 1.38 11.83
N VAL A 95 13.39 2.63 12.02
CA VAL A 95 13.17 3.25 13.34
C VAL A 95 11.68 3.62 13.48
N TRP A 96 11.22 3.82 14.72
CA TRP A 96 9.89 4.37 14.95
C TRP A 96 9.76 5.75 14.30
N HIS A 97 8.80 5.90 13.42
CA HIS A 97 8.58 7.13 12.65
C HIS A 97 7.07 7.28 12.35
N THR A 98 6.73 8.44 11.86
CA THR A 98 5.49 8.70 11.16
C THR A 98 5.81 8.96 9.69
N ASP A 99 4.93 8.57 8.81
CA ASP A 99 5.04 8.91 7.40
C ASP A 99 4.79 10.42 7.18
N THR A 100 4.43 10.84 6.03
CA THR A 100 4.36 12.24 5.57
C THR A 100 3.23 13.08 6.19
N ILE A 101 2.81 12.80 7.41
CA ILE A 101 1.73 13.51 8.12
C ILE A 101 2.06 14.98 8.43
N TYR A 102 3.30 15.41 8.31
CA TYR A 102 3.76 16.80 8.47
C TYR A 102 3.42 17.70 7.26
N GLN A 103 2.95 17.12 6.16
CA GLN A 103 2.53 17.90 4.99
C GLN A 103 1.24 18.66 5.27
N GLU A 104 1.04 19.79 4.60
CA GLU A 104 -0.20 20.57 4.68
C GLU A 104 -1.42 19.74 4.26
N ARG A 105 -1.24 18.89 3.26
CA ARG A 105 -2.23 17.89 2.81
C ARG A 105 -1.56 16.51 2.84
N PRO A 106 -1.60 15.82 3.98
CA PRO A 106 -0.97 14.52 4.11
C PRO A 106 -1.72 13.47 3.27
N PRO A 107 -1.01 12.51 2.67
CA PRO A 107 -1.64 11.36 2.03
C PRO A 107 -2.47 10.57 3.06
N MET A 108 -3.60 10.05 2.61
CA MET A 108 -4.53 9.33 3.48
C MET A 108 -4.04 7.94 3.87
N ALA A 109 -3.13 7.36 3.09
CA ALA A 109 -2.58 6.01 3.29
C ALA A 109 -1.23 5.84 2.60
N THR A 110 -0.47 4.85 3.04
CA THR A 110 0.70 4.31 2.37
C THR A 110 0.40 2.90 1.89
N MET A 111 0.76 2.59 0.65
CA MET A 111 0.60 1.26 0.07
C MET A 111 1.97 0.66 -0.20
N LEU A 112 2.26 -0.49 0.40
CA LEU A 112 3.52 -1.21 0.23
C LEU A 112 3.25 -2.57 -0.43
N GLN A 113 4.12 -2.96 -1.36
CA GLN A 113 4.15 -4.29 -1.92
C GLN A 113 5.55 -4.87 -1.73
N ALA A 114 5.65 -6.02 -1.06
CA ALA A 114 6.88 -6.80 -1.06
C ALA A 114 7.02 -7.51 -2.41
N VAL A 115 8.10 -7.23 -3.13
CA VAL A 115 8.38 -7.82 -4.45
C VAL A 115 9.39 -8.95 -4.30
N GLU A 116 10.39 -8.76 -3.46
CA GLU A 116 11.45 -9.73 -3.14
C GLU A 116 11.75 -9.64 -1.63
N LEU A 117 11.98 -10.81 -1.00
CA LEU A 117 12.22 -10.94 0.45
C LEU A 117 13.53 -11.69 0.71
#